data_0e14cd057b446c310e2864534f788aa1
#
_entry.id   0e14cd057b446c310e2864534f788aa1
#
_cell.length_a   1.000
_cell.length_b   1.000
_cell.length_c   1.000
_cell.angle_alpha   90.00
_cell.angle_beta   90.00
_cell.angle_gamma   90.00
#
_symmetry.space_group_name_H-M   'P 1'
#
loop_
_entity.id
_entity.type
_entity.pdbx_description
1 polymer ?
#
loop_
_entity_poly.entity_id
_entity_poly.type
_entity_poly.pdbx_seq_one_letter_code
_entity_poly.pdbx_strand_id
1 'polypeptide(L)'
;MTTVSDRIRAQMERLSLSYGELAQKTGLSKSAVHRYATGSTDKVPTEALEKLATALSVTPAYLTGWEEAPRVLAAHFEGEDFTAEEWREIEDFVRFVKSKRGQ
;
A
#
# COMPACT_ATOMS: atom_id res chain seq x y z
N MET A 1 0.26 0.12 16.93
CA MET A 1 1.12 0.41 15.76
C MET A 1 0.86 -0.59 14.66
N THR A 2 0.76 -0.11 13.43
CA THR A 2 0.48 -0.97 12.28
C THR A 2 1.78 -1.59 11.77
N THR A 3 1.87 -2.91 11.78
CA THR A 3 3.05 -3.61 11.29
C THR A 3 2.96 -3.81 9.77
N VAL A 4 4.08 -4.24 9.15
CA VAL A 4 4.09 -4.60 7.73
C VAL A 4 3.04 -5.67 7.45
N SER A 5 2.96 -6.68 8.32
CA SER A 5 1.98 -7.76 8.17
C SER A 5 0.55 -7.24 8.19
N ASP A 6 0.26 -6.31 9.11
CA ASP A 6 -1.06 -5.71 9.21
C ASP A 6 -1.41 -4.95 7.93
N ARG A 7 -0.45 -4.22 7.38
CA ARG A 7 -0.68 -3.47 6.14
C ARG A 7 -0.88 -4.39 4.94
N ILE A 8 -0.13 -5.49 4.88
CA ILE A 8 -0.30 -6.49 3.84
C ILE A 8 -1.72 -7.08 3.91
N ARG A 9 -2.14 -7.51 5.09
CA ARG A 9 -3.47 -8.10 5.27
C ARG A 9 -4.58 -7.11 4.96
N ALA A 10 -4.43 -5.87 5.41
CA ALA A 10 -5.42 -4.83 5.15
C ALA A 10 -5.59 -4.60 3.65
N GLN A 11 -4.48 -4.54 2.92
CA GLN A 11 -4.53 -4.33 1.47
C GLN A 11 -5.08 -5.54 0.73
N MET A 12 -4.75 -6.76 1.18
CA MET A 12 -5.33 -7.97 0.63
C MET A 12 -6.85 -7.98 0.78
N GLU A 13 -7.33 -7.63 1.95
CA GLU A 13 -8.75 -7.57 2.22
C GLU A 13 -9.43 -6.53 1.33
N ARG A 14 -8.82 -5.36 1.23
CA ARG A 14 -9.34 -4.27 0.40
C ARG A 14 -9.45 -4.66 -1.07
N LEU A 15 -8.48 -5.43 -1.56
CA LEU A 15 -8.45 -5.86 -2.96
C LEU A 15 -9.10 -7.24 -3.15
N SER A 16 -9.61 -7.84 -2.08
CA SER A 16 -10.24 -9.16 -2.09
C SER A 16 -9.31 -10.25 -2.64
N LEU A 17 -8.04 -10.22 -2.22
CA LEU A 17 -7.03 -11.19 -2.65
C LEU A 17 -6.85 -12.27 -1.59
N SER A 18 -6.77 -13.51 -2.04
CA SER A 18 -6.39 -14.63 -1.19
C SER A 18 -4.87 -14.77 -1.17
N TYR A 19 -4.35 -15.57 -0.24
CA TYR A 19 -2.91 -15.85 -0.21
C TYR A 19 -2.42 -16.50 -1.50
N GLY A 20 -3.21 -17.40 -2.07
CA GLY A 20 -2.87 -18.04 -3.32
C GLY A 20 -2.82 -17.07 -4.49
N GLU A 21 -3.79 -16.16 -4.55
CA GLU A 21 -3.83 -15.14 -5.59
C GLU A 21 -2.65 -14.19 -5.47
N LEU A 22 -2.34 -13.78 -4.25
CA LEU A 22 -1.19 -12.89 -4.02
C LEU A 22 0.12 -13.61 -4.37
N ALA A 23 0.22 -14.89 -4.06
CA ALA A 23 1.38 -15.70 -4.43
C ALA A 23 1.56 -15.73 -5.94
N GLN A 24 0.48 -15.92 -6.69
CA GLN A 24 0.53 -15.89 -8.15
C GLN A 24 0.98 -14.54 -8.70
N LYS A 25 0.45 -13.48 -8.14
CA LYS A 25 0.79 -12.12 -8.58
C LYS A 25 2.23 -11.74 -8.30
N THR A 26 2.77 -12.23 -7.20
CA THR A 26 4.14 -11.90 -6.77
C THR A 26 5.18 -12.88 -7.27
N GLY A 27 4.78 -14.07 -7.66
CA GLY A 27 5.72 -15.13 -7.96
C GLY A 27 6.35 -15.77 -6.73
N LEU A 28 5.87 -15.42 -5.54
CA LEU A 28 6.33 -16.01 -4.30
C LEU A 28 5.50 -17.26 -3.99
N SER A 29 6.02 -18.10 -3.08
CA SER A 29 5.25 -19.27 -2.66
C SER A 29 4.10 -18.84 -1.74
N LYS A 30 3.04 -19.63 -1.72
CA LYS A 30 1.91 -19.38 -0.85
C LYS A 30 2.34 -19.38 0.62
N SER A 31 3.26 -20.27 0.98
CA SER A 31 3.82 -20.33 2.34
C SER A 31 4.55 -19.04 2.72
N ALA A 32 5.32 -18.48 1.79
CA ALA A 32 6.05 -17.24 2.02
C ALA A 32 5.07 -16.08 2.22
N VAL A 33 4.07 -15.98 1.33
CA VAL A 33 3.05 -14.93 1.43
C VAL A 33 2.32 -15.03 2.78
N HIS A 34 1.95 -16.24 3.16
CA HIS A 34 1.28 -16.47 4.44
C HIS A 34 2.13 -16.00 5.61
N ARG A 35 3.41 -16.34 5.62
CA ARG A 35 4.32 -15.90 6.69
C ARG A 35 4.45 -14.39 6.75
N TYR A 36 4.57 -13.73 5.61
CA TYR A 36 4.69 -12.29 5.56
C TYR A 36 3.40 -11.60 6.01
N ALA A 37 2.26 -12.15 5.63
CA ALA A 37 0.97 -11.56 5.98
C ALA A 37 0.56 -11.80 7.42
N THR A 38 0.98 -12.91 8.03
CA THR A 38 0.61 -13.24 9.41
C THR A 38 1.61 -12.80 10.45
N GLY A 39 2.77 -12.28 10.02
CA GLY A 39 3.79 -11.83 10.96
C GLY A 39 4.62 -12.95 11.57
N SER A 40 4.61 -14.14 10.95
CA SER A 40 5.42 -15.27 11.43
C SER A 40 6.92 -15.03 11.25
N THR A 41 7.29 -13.99 10.52
CA THR A 41 8.68 -13.57 10.37
C THR A 41 8.76 -12.06 10.58
N ASP A 42 9.81 -11.63 11.26
CA ASP A 42 10.04 -10.21 11.53
C ASP A 42 10.63 -9.48 10.33
N LYS A 43 11.19 -10.23 9.39
CA LYS A 43 11.88 -9.64 8.25
C LYS A 43 11.27 -10.06 6.95
N VAL A 44 10.91 -9.06 6.14
CA VAL A 44 10.48 -9.26 4.77
C VAL A 44 11.65 -8.81 3.90
N PRO A 45 12.24 -9.71 3.10
CA PRO A 45 13.34 -9.30 2.21
C PRO A 45 12.88 -8.18 1.28
N THR A 46 13.80 -7.27 0.96
CA THR A 46 13.49 -6.12 0.10
C THR A 46 12.85 -6.55 -1.21
N GLU A 47 13.37 -7.61 -1.82
CA GLU A 47 12.84 -8.14 -3.08
C GLU A 47 11.39 -8.60 -2.93
N ALA A 48 11.08 -9.33 -1.86
CA ALA A 48 9.72 -9.76 -1.58
C ALA A 48 8.81 -8.58 -1.29
N LEU A 49 9.32 -7.59 -0.55
CA LEU A 49 8.58 -6.39 -0.23
C LEU A 49 8.18 -5.62 -1.49
N GLU A 50 9.10 -5.48 -2.45
CA GLU A 50 8.81 -4.82 -3.71
C GLU A 50 7.75 -5.57 -4.51
N LYS A 51 7.83 -6.88 -4.56
CA LYS A 51 6.86 -7.71 -5.27
C LYS A 51 5.48 -7.61 -4.63
N LEU A 52 5.42 -7.66 -3.30
CA LEU A 52 4.17 -7.52 -2.58
C LEU A 52 3.56 -6.14 -2.80
N ALA A 53 4.36 -5.10 -2.72
CA ALA A 53 3.89 -3.73 -2.92
C ALA A 53 3.29 -3.56 -4.32
N THR A 54 3.97 -4.06 -5.34
CA THR A 54 3.48 -3.97 -6.72
C THR A 54 2.14 -4.71 -6.86
N ALA A 55 2.06 -5.92 -6.33
CA ALA A 55 0.84 -6.73 -6.41
C ALA A 55 -0.31 -6.11 -5.62
N LEU A 56 0.00 -5.42 -4.54
CA LEU A 56 -1.02 -4.77 -3.70
C LEU A 56 -1.30 -3.32 -4.10
N SER A 57 -0.67 -2.84 -5.16
CA SER A 57 -0.86 -1.49 -5.70
C SER A 57 -0.49 -0.39 -4.70
N VAL A 58 0.55 -0.63 -3.93
CA VAL A 58 1.09 0.35 -2.98
C VAL A 58 2.60 0.44 -3.16
N THR A 59 3.24 1.35 -2.44
CA THR A 59 4.69 1.47 -2.47
C THR A 59 5.31 0.61 -1.37
N PRO A 60 6.57 0.16 -1.54
CA PRO A 60 7.28 -0.50 -0.45
C PRO A 60 7.36 0.38 0.79
N ALA A 61 7.51 1.69 0.62
CA ALA A 61 7.55 2.63 1.72
C ALA A 61 6.26 2.63 2.52
N TYR A 62 5.11 2.48 1.84
CA TYR A 62 3.83 2.38 2.53
C TYR A 62 3.77 1.12 3.39
N LEU A 63 4.22 -0.02 2.84
CA LEU A 63 4.19 -1.29 3.58
C LEU A 63 5.08 -1.25 4.81
N THR A 64 6.19 -0.55 4.75
CA THR A 64 7.11 -0.43 5.90
C THR A 64 6.67 0.62 6.91
N GLY A 65 5.67 1.43 6.55
CA GLY A 65 5.21 2.51 7.41
C GLY A 65 6.01 3.81 7.27
N TRP A 66 6.94 3.86 6.35
CA TRP A 66 7.73 5.07 6.08
C TRP A 66 6.92 6.15 5.40
N GLU A 67 5.95 5.73 4.60
CA GLU A 67 5.13 6.64 3.84
C GLU A 67 3.68 6.46 4.27
N GLU A 68 3.15 7.44 4.98
CA GLU A 68 1.73 7.45 5.27
C GLU A 68 1.03 8.18 4.14
N ALA A 69 0.66 7.43 3.20
CA ALA A 69 -0.54 7.58 2.46
C ALA A 69 -0.88 8.78 1.57
N PRO A 70 -0.01 9.60 1.02
CA PRO A 70 -0.51 10.53 0.01
C PRO A 70 -1.09 9.81 -1.20
N ARG A 71 -0.48 8.69 -1.60
CA ARG A 71 -0.98 7.89 -2.72
C ARG A 71 -2.24 7.11 -2.39
N VAL A 72 -2.32 6.59 -1.18
CA VAL A 72 -3.52 5.88 -0.74
C VAL A 72 -4.69 6.84 -0.62
N LEU A 73 -4.44 8.06 -0.12
CA LEU A 73 -5.46 9.10 -0.07
C LEU A 73 -5.94 9.47 -1.47
N ALA A 74 -5.03 9.66 -2.42
CA ALA A 74 -5.39 9.99 -3.79
C ALA A 74 -6.24 8.89 -4.42
N ALA A 75 -5.85 7.64 -4.25
CA ALA A 75 -6.60 6.51 -4.76
C ALA A 75 -7.97 6.39 -4.10
N HIS A 76 -8.05 6.70 -2.81
CA HIS A 76 -9.29 6.69 -2.08
C HIS A 76 -10.26 7.76 -2.61
N PHE A 77 -9.75 8.94 -2.90
CA PHE A 77 -10.57 10.04 -3.38
C PHE A 77 -11.04 9.86 -4.82
N GLU A 78 -10.33 9.10 -5.62
CA GLU A 78 -10.70 8.89 -7.03
C GLU A 78 -12.09 8.28 -7.22
N GLY A 79 -12.57 7.52 -6.26
CA GLY A 79 -13.88 6.88 -6.36
C GLY A 79 -15.02 7.68 -5.77
N GLU A 80 -14.77 8.89 -5.28
CA GLU A 80 -15.80 9.69 -4.62
C GLU A 80 -16.18 10.92 -5.41
N ASP A 81 -17.45 11.33 -5.25
CA ASP A 81 -17.95 12.54 -5.91
C ASP A 81 -17.60 13.76 -5.08
N PHE A 82 -16.69 14.56 -5.56
CA PHE A 82 -16.33 15.82 -4.92
C PHE A 82 -16.78 16.99 -5.78
N THR A 83 -17.10 18.10 -5.12
CA THR A 83 -17.38 19.36 -5.83
C THR A 83 -16.08 19.91 -6.40
N ALA A 84 -16.21 20.86 -7.34
CA ALA A 84 -15.04 21.51 -7.91
C ALA A 84 -14.17 22.19 -6.85
N GLU A 85 -14.81 22.78 -5.84
CA GLU A 85 -14.10 23.43 -4.74
C GLU A 85 -13.34 22.40 -3.89
N GLU A 86 -13.98 21.27 -3.61
CA GLU A 86 -13.36 20.20 -2.85
C GLU A 86 -12.17 19.61 -3.59
N TRP A 87 -12.31 19.39 -4.89
CA TRP A 87 -11.20 18.92 -5.71
C TRP A 87 -10.04 19.90 -5.71
N ARG A 88 -10.33 21.19 -5.74
CA ARG A 88 -9.31 22.24 -5.70
C ARG A 88 -8.54 22.19 -4.39
N GLU A 89 -9.24 22.02 -3.27
CA GLU A 89 -8.60 21.89 -1.96
C GLU A 89 -7.71 20.66 -1.87
N ILE A 90 -8.18 19.54 -2.43
CA ILE A 90 -7.40 18.29 -2.47
C ILE A 90 -6.15 18.49 -3.31
N GLU A 91 -6.28 19.11 -4.48
CA GLU A 91 -5.15 19.41 -5.35
C GLU A 91 -4.12 20.30 -4.67
N ASP A 92 -4.58 21.33 -3.97
CA ASP A 92 -3.71 22.22 -3.24
C ASP A 92 -2.95 21.48 -2.14
N PHE A 93 -3.63 20.61 -1.43
CA PHE A 93 -3.02 19.79 -0.40
C PHE A 93 -1.96 18.85 -0.98
N VAL A 94 -2.29 18.18 -2.08
CA VAL A 94 -1.36 17.27 -2.76
C VAL A 94 -0.13 18.06 -3.26
N ARG A 95 -0.37 19.23 -3.83
CA ARG A 95 0.71 20.10 -4.30
C ARG A 95 1.62 20.54 -3.16
N PHE A 96 1.04 20.88 -2.03
CA PHE A 96 1.79 21.26 -0.84
C PHE A 96 2.69 20.10 -0.36
N VAL A 97 2.15 18.90 -0.30
CA VAL A 97 2.90 17.72 0.10
C VAL A 97 4.05 17.44 -0.89
N LYS A 98 3.77 17.54 -2.18
CA LYS A 98 4.79 17.35 -3.21
C LYS A 98 5.87 18.40 -3.14
N SER A 99 5.50 19.64 -2.85
CA SER A 99 6.46 20.72 -2.69
C SER A 99 7.45 20.45 -1.57
N LYS A 100 6.96 19.92 -0.46
CA LYS A 100 7.83 19.53 0.65
C LYS A 100 8.77 18.39 0.30
N ARG A 101 8.32 17.48 -0.55
CA ARG A 101 9.10 16.30 -0.94
C ARG A 101 10.10 16.62 -2.03
N GLY A 102 9.83 17.60 -2.83
CA GLY A 102 10.68 17.98 -3.96
C GLY A 102 11.90 18.81 -3.61
N GLN A 103 12.09 19.05 -2.34
CA GLN A 103 13.19 19.89 -1.87
C GLN A 103 14.50 19.10 -1.69
#